data_7ee485242d51776b594d69502a3ff596
#
_entry.id   7ee485242d51776b594d69502a3ff596
#
_cell.length_a   1.000
_cell.length_b   1.000
_cell.length_c   1.000
_cell.angle_alpha   90.00
_cell.angle_beta   90.00
_cell.angle_gamma   90.00
#
_symmetry.space_group_name_H-M   'P 1'
#
loop_
_entity.id
_entity.type
_entity.pdbx_description
1 polymer ?
#
loop_
_entity_poly.entity_id
_entity_poly.type
_entity_poly.pdbx_seq_one_letter_code
_entity_poly.pdbx_strand_id
1 'polypeptide(L)'
;MRKLLLMLMVLLPAARMSAQDDPQYRMEIGAGVGTVSYEGDFNGNVLKNMQPMFSALWRYNFDPYKDLRLSATYGKLKGSSKDVDTYYPDYATEEYSFNRNLLDVSLVFEYNFWPYGTGRDYRGAKRLTPYIYGGIGATSASGGGSKSVFTVNVPIGLGVKYKLNERMNLGLDWGIHFSLSDELD
;
A
#
# COMPACT_ATOMS: atom_id res chain seq x y z
N MET A 1 3.52 -27.95 9.34
CA MET A 1 4.62 -28.14 8.38
C MET A 1 4.15 -28.62 6.99
N ARG A 2 3.33 -29.67 6.88
CA ARG A 2 2.86 -30.22 5.59
C ARG A 2 2.03 -29.19 4.73
N LYS A 3 1.18 -28.37 5.38
CA LYS A 3 0.38 -27.33 4.70
C LYS A 3 1.23 -26.16 4.21
N LEU A 4 2.29 -25.81 4.94
CA LEU A 4 3.24 -24.76 4.55
C LEU A 4 4.07 -25.20 3.34
N LEU A 5 4.45 -26.46 3.30
CA LEU A 5 5.19 -27.07 2.18
C LEU A 5 4.35 -27.12 0.89
N LEU A 6 3.05 -27.42 1.01
CA LEU A 6 2.11 -27.41 -0.10
C LEU A 6 1.88 -25.97 -0.63
N MET A 7 1.81 -24.98 0.25
CA MET A 7 1.69 -23.57 -0.14
C MET A 7 2.95 -23.08 -0.83
N LEU A 8 4.14 -23.51 -0.38
CA LEU A 8 5.42 -23.23 -1.02
C LEU A 8 5.54 -23.89 -2.39
N MET A 9 5.02 -25.14 -2.55
CA MET A 9 5.02 -25.84 -3.83
C MET A 9 4.09 -25.22 -4.88
N VAL A 10 3.01 -24.56 -4.47
CA VAL A 10 2.09 -23.83 -5.38
C VAL A 10 2.70 -22.52 -5.84
N LEU A 11 3.58 -21.90 -5.04
CA LEU A 11 4.28 -20.64 -5.41
C LEU A 11 5.47 -20.85 -6.36
N LEU A 12 6.08 -22.03 -6.36
CA LEU A 12 7.25 -22.33 -7.19
C LEU A 12 6.98 -22.38 -8.72
N PRO A 13 5.85 -22.89 -9.23
CA PRO A 13 5.61 -22.86 -10.68
C PRO A 13 5.27 -21.47 -11.24
N ALA A 14 4.79 -20.52 -10.41
CA ALA A 14 4.53 -19.16 -10.85
C ALA A 14 5.82 -18.39 -11.23
N ALA A 15 6.98 -18.83 -10.74
CA ALA A 15 8.27 -18.19 -11.01
C ALA A 15 8.91 -18.57 -12.37
N ARG A 16 8.36 -19.53 -13.10
CA ARG A 16 9.01 -20.06 -14.33
C ARG A 16 8.27 -19.77 -15.65
N MET A 17 7.28 -18.89 -15.64
CA MET A 17 6.59 -18.50 -16.88
C MET A 17 7.14 -17.19 -17.48
N SER A 18 8.41 -16.92 -17.32
CA SER A 18 9.08 -15.79 -17.96
C SER A 18 9.76 -16.25 -19.25
N ALA A 19 9.01 -16.41 -20.30
CA ALA A 19 9.58 -16.55 -21.63
C ALA A 19 8.93 -15.54 -22.54
N GLN A 20 9.72 -14.61 -23.01
CA GLN A 20 9.64 -13.84 -24.26
C GLN A 20 9.41 -12.33 -24.24
N ASP A 21 8.90 -11.70 -23.18
CA ASP A 21 8.75 -10.25 -23.20
C ASP A 21 9.42 -9.60 -21.96
N ASP A 22 10.73 -9.42 -22.03
CA ASP A 22 11.50 -8.69 -21.02
C ASP A 22 11.11 -7.21 -21.07
N PRO A 23 10.70 -6.59 -19.92
CA PRO A 23 10.45 -5.16 -19.89
C PRO A 23 11.74 -4.41 -20.21
N GLN A 24 11.67 -3.41 -21.07
CA GLN A 24 12.86 -2.64 -21.48
C GLN A 24 13.50 -1.91 -20.28
N TYR A 25 12.68 -1.43 -19.35
CA TYR A 25 13.13 -0.87 -18.10
C TYR A 25 12.66 -1.75 -16.95
N ARG A 26 13.61 -2.42 -16.30
CA ARG A 26 13.33 -3.31 -15.16
C ARG A 26 13.11 -2.55 -13.86
N MET A 27 13.58 -1.31 -13.78
CA MET A 27 13.50 -0.50 -12.57
C MET A 27 12.75 0.78 -12.83
N GLU A 28 11.84 1.11 -11.93
CA GLU A 28 11.10 2.37 -11.90
C GLU A 28 11.28 3.03 -10.53
N ILE A 29 11.39 4.35 -10.54
CA ILE A 29 11.32 5.18 -9.35
C ILE A 29 10.16 6.14 -9.50
N GLY A 30 9.48 6.44 -8.41
CA GLY A 30 8.34 7.34 -8.44
C GLY A 30 8.12 8.05 -7.12
N ALA A 31 7.32 9.08 -7.20
CA ALA A 31 6.80 9.81 -6.06
C ALA A 31 5.28 9.96 -6.22
N GLY A 32 4.57 10.01 -5.10
CA GLY A 32 3.12 10.13 -5.08
C GLY A 32 2.65 11.08 -4.00
N VAL A 33 1.43 11.54 -4.20
CA VAL A 33 0.66 12.31 -3.22
C VAL A 33 -0.71 11.67 -3.10
N GLY A 34 -1.28 11.70 -1.91
CA GLY A 34 -2.57 11.09 -1.66
C GLY A 34 -3.11 11.47 -0.29
N THR A 35 -4.04 10.69 0.17
CA THR A 35 -4.63 10.83 1.50
C THR A 35 -4.55 9.51 2.25
N VAL A 36 -4.35 9.60 3.56
CA VAL A 36 -4.44 8.48 4.49
C VAL A 36 -5.53 8.79 5.52
N SER A 37 -6.30 7.78 5.87
CA SER A 37 -7.21 7.82 7.01
C SER A 37 -7.02 6.58 7.87
N TYR A 38 -7.36 6.71 9.13
CA TYR A 38 -7.37 5.62 10.10
C TYR A 38 -8.81 5.12 10.24
N GLU A 39 -8.98 3.81 10.35
CA GLU A 39 -10.23 3.16 10.71
C GLU A 39 -9.98 2.31 11.95
N GLY A 40 -10.69 2.61 13.04
CA GLY A 40 -10.56 1.97 14.34
C GLY A 40 -11.49 2.60 15.34
N ASP A 41 -11.23 2.42 16.64
CA ASP A 41 -12.13 2.82 17.74
C ASP A 41 -12.49 4.32 17.76
N PHE A 42 -11.66 5.18 17.17
CA PHE A 42 -11.86 6.64 17.13
C PHE A 42 -12.18 7.21 15.75
N ASN A 43 -12.41 6.38 14.75
CA ASN A 43 -12.86 6.79 13.42
C ASN A 43 -13.63 5.66 12.72
N GLY A 44 -14.93 5.71 12.73
CA GLY A 44 -15.81 4.73 12.07
C GLY A 44 -16.10 5.02 10.59
N ASN A 45 -15.46 6.02 9.98
CA ASN A 45 -15.69 6.37 8.59
C ASN A 45 -14.38 6.75 7.90
N VAL A 46 -13.94 5.91 6.97
CA VAL A 46 -12.70 6.08 6.18
C VAL A 46 -12.64 7.41 5.42
N LEU A 47 -13.76 8.03 5.12
CA LEU A 47 -13.81 9.31 4.41
C LEU A 47 -13.70 10.52 5.34
N LYS A 48 -13.87 10.32 6.65
CA LYS A 48 -13.61 11.35 7.65
C LYS A 48 -12.14 11.37 8.05
N ASN A 49 -11.66 12.54 8.48
CA ASN A 49 -10.29 12.73 8.96
C ASN A 49 -9.17 12.37 7.98
N MET A 50 -9.45 12.35 6.67
CA MET A 50 -8.42 12.16 5.65
C MET A 50 -7.32 13.21 5.79
N GLN A 51 -6.09 12.75 5.90
CA GLN A 51 -4.90 13.59 5.99
C GLN A 51 -4.02 13.43 4.76
N PRO A 52 -3.34 14.49 4.32
CA PRO A 52 -2.44 14.39 3.20
C PRO A 52 -1.26 13.44 3.51
N MET A 53 -0.85 12.70 2.50
CA MET A 53 0.34 11.85 2.53
C MET A 53 1.23 12.06 1.32
N PHE A 54 2.50 11.79 1.50
CA PHE A 54 3.51 11.74 0.46
C PHE A 54 4.13 10.36 0.42
N SER A 55 4.42 9.87 -0.78
CA SER A 55 5.07 8.57 -0.95
C SER A 55 6.21 8.65 -1.93
N ALA A 56 7.22 7.81 -1.71
CA ALA A 56 8.26 7.48 -2.67
C ALA A 56 8.19 5.98 -2.93
N LEU A 57 8.45 5.57 -4.16
CA LEU A 57 8.42 4.17 -4.52
C LEU A 57 9.61 3.81 -5.42
N TRP A 58 10.04 2.57 -5.27
CA TRP A 58 10.92 1.87 -6.18
C TRP A 58 10.22 0.58 -6.60
N ARG A 59 10.20 0.31 -7.92
CA ARG A 59 9.55 -0.88 -8.49
C ARG A 59 10.54 -1.65 -9.33
N TYR A 60 10.52 -2.95 -9.20
CA TYR A 60 11.25 -3.89 -10.05
C TYR A 60 10.25 -4.72 -10.86
N ASN A 61 10.29 -4.58 -12.16
CA ASN A 61 9.42 -5.27 -13.12
C ASN A 61 10.07 -6.61 -13.51
N PHE A 62 9.49 -7.73 -13.09
CA PHE A 62 9.97 -9.06 -13.47
C PHE A 62 9.57 -9.39 -14.90
N ASP A 63 8.31 -9.12 -15.22
CA ASP A 63 7.70 -9.31 -16.53
C ASP A 63 6.52 -8.31 -16.68
N PRO A 64 5.81 -8.27 -17.81
CA PRO A 64 4.69 -7.35 -18.03
C PRO A 64 3.51 -7.50 -17.06
N TYR A 65 3.46 -8.60 -16.32
CA TYR A 65 2.36 -8.91 -15.41
C TYR A 65 2.74 -8.84 -13.94
N LYS A 66 4.03 -8.89 -13.61
CA LYS A 66 4.49 -9.06 -12.23
C LYS A 66 5.58 -8.06 -11.88
N ASP A 67 5.35 -7.36 -10.79
CA ASP A 67 6.25 -6.35 -10.27
C ASP A 67 6.43 -6.52 -8.75
N LEU A 68 7.58 -6.09 -8.26
CA LEU A 68 7.86 -5.93 -6.84
C LEU A 68 8.03 -4.44 -6.54
N ARG A 69 7.25 -3.91 -5.61
CA ARG A 69 7.33 -2.51 -5.22
C ARG A 69 7.73 -2.37 -3.77
N LEU A 70 8.78 -1.58 -3.54
CA LEU A 70 9.13 -1.02 -2.24
C LEU A 70 8.60 0.41 -2.19
N SER A 71 7.84 0.75 -1.16
CA SER A 71 7.32 2.10 -0.97
C SER A 71 7.59 2.61 0.44
N ALA A 72 7.84 3.91 0.56
CA ALA A 72 7.91 4.64 1.81
C ALA A 72 6.88 5.75 1.76
N THR A 73 5.99 5.79 2.75
CA THR A 73 4.88 6.75 2.84
C THR A 73 4.99 7.54 4.14
N TYR A 74 4.89 8.85 4.03
CA TYR A 74 4.83 9.77 5.16
C TYR A 74 3.50 10.51 5.15
N GLY A 75 2.81 10.53 6.29
CA GLY A 75 1.52 11.19 6.44
C GLY A 75 1.20 11.51 7.89
N LYS A 76 -0.05 11.88 8.14
CA LYS A 76 -0.58 12.12 9.48
C LYS A 76 -1.82 11.27 9.69
N LEU A 77 -1.99 10.75 10.90
CA LEU A 77 -3.22 10.12 11.35
C LEU A 77 -3.92 11.03 12.33
N LYS A 78 -5.22 11.19 12.15
CA LYS A 78 -6.10 11.88 13.10
C LYS A 78 -7.30 11.03 13.42
N GLY A 79 -7.69 11.01 14.68
CA GLY A 79 -8.94 10.44 15.16
C GLY A 79 -9.51 11.30 16.28
N SER A 80 -10.84 11.26 16.44
CA SER A 80 -11.55 11.98 17.50
C SER A 80 -12.73 11.15 17.98
N SER A 81 -12.92 11.09 19.30
CA SER A 81 -14.06 10.41 19.92
C SER A 81 -15.42 11.01 19.53
N LYS A 82 -15.45 12.22 18.99
CA LYS A 82 -16.67 12.85 18.46
C LYS A 82 -17.18 12.22 17.16
N ASP A 83 -16.32 11.53 16.45
CA ASP A 83 -16.62 10.98 15.13
C ASP A 83 -17.19 9.56 15.18
N VAL A 84 -17.29 8.98 16.38
CA VAL A 84 -17.79 7.63 16.62
C VAL A 84 -18.73 7.62 17.80
N ASP A 85 -19.80 6.83 17.74
CA ASP A 85 -20.61 6.46 18.89
C ASP A 85 -19.78 5.51 19.78
N THR A 86 -19.04 6.06 20.72
CA THR A 86 -18.15 5.26 21.57
C THR A 86 -18.94 4.45 22.56
N TYR A 87 -18.63 3.16 22.69
CA TYR A 87 -19.19 2.25 23.67
C TYR A 87 -18.61 2.49 25.08
N TYR A 88 -17.58 3.34 25.20
CA TYR A 88 -16.91 3.66 26.46
C TYR A 88 -17.52 4.91 27.09
N PRO A 89 -18.24 4.80 28.22
CA PRO A 89 -18.95 5.93 28.84
C PRO A 89 -18.03 7.06 29.32
N ASP A 90 -16.75 6.76 29.58
CA ASP A 90 -15.78 7.76 30.06
C ASP A 90 -15.37 8.74 28.96
N TYR A 91 -15.40 8.34 27.69
CA TYR A 91 -15.10 9.21 26.54
C TYR A 91 -16.30 10.01 26.02
N ALA A 92 -17.50 9.74 26.52
CA ALA A 92 -18.69 10.55 26.21
C ALA A 92 -18.67 11.91 26.89
N THR A 93 -17.89 12.07 27.96
CA THR A 93 -17.76 13.30 28.75
C THR A 93 -16.49 14.10 28.46
N GLU A 94 -15.41 13.44 28.01
CA GLU A 94 -14.14 14.09 27.66
C GLU A 94 -13.80 13.84 26.20
N GLU A 95 -13.49 14.89 25.44
CA GLU A 95 -13.05 14.77 24.07
C GLU A 95 -11.63 14.20 24.02
N TYR A 96 -11.50 13.01 23.49
CA TYR A 96 -10.20 12.44 23.14
C TYR A 96 -9.92 12.67 21.66
N SER A 97 -8.78 13.25 21.34
CA SER A 97 -8.32 13.38 19.96
C SER A 97 -6.83 13.10 19.86
N PHE A 98 -6.42 12.40 18.83
CA PHE A 98 -5.01 12.18 18.57
C PHE A 98 -4.60 12.69 17.18
N ASN A 99 -3.35 13.12 17.11
CA ASN A 99 -2.70 13.53 15.86
C ASN A 99 -1.28 12.98 15.88
N ARG A 100 -1.03 11.96 15.06
CA ARG A 100 0.26 11.28 15.00
C ARG A 100 0.87 11.38 13.61
N ASN A 101 2.18 11.55 13.53
CA ASN A 101 2.91 11.41 12.27
C ASN A 101 3.07 9.93 11.97
N LEU A 102 2.78 9.54 10.73
CA LEU A 102 2.89 8.20 10.22
C LEU A 102 4.08 8.10 9.28
N LEU A 103 4.91 7.10 9.48
CA LEU A 103 5.89 6.63 8.51
C LEU A 103 5.64 5.15 8.26
N ASP A 104 5.33 4.79 7.02
CA ASP A 104 5.11 3.42 6.59
C ASP A 104 6.13 3.03 5.53
N VAL A 105 6.71 1.85 5.66
CA VAL A 105 7.57 1.24 4.65
C VAL A 105 7.01 -0.12 4.32
N SER A 106 6.70 -0.35 3.05
CA SER A 106 6.06 -1.59 2.61
C SER A 106 6.72 -2.18 1.37
N LEU A 107 6.79 -3.51 1.34
CA LEU A 107 7.23 -4.32 0.22
C LEU A 107 6.04 -5.13 -0.27
N VAL A 108 5.59 -4.87 -1.48
CA VAL A 108 4.41 -5.50 -2.06
C VAL A 108 4.72 -6.12 -3.42
N PHE A 109 4.07 -7.25 -3.68
CA PHE A 109 4.02 -7.87 -4.99
C PHE A 109 2.78 -7.35 -5.72
N GLU A 110 2.96 -6.90 -6.98
CA GLU A 110 1.90 -6.40 -7.84
C GLU A 110 1.65 -7.38 -8.98
N TYR A 111 0.36 -7.59 -9.31
CA TYR A 111 -0.06 -8.37 -10.46
C TYR A 111 -0.90 -7.52 -11.40
N ASN A 112 -0.38 -7.28 -12.58
CA ASN A 112 -1.05 -6.53 -13.66
C ASN A 112 -2.00 -7.45 -14.42
N PHE A 113 -3.27 -7.06 -14.57
CA PHE A 113 -4.25 -7.88 -15.30
C PHE A 113 -4.04 -7.88 -16.81
N TRP A 114 -3.42 -6.81 -17.33
CA TRP A 114 -3.05 -6.72 -18.73
C TRP A 114 -1.55 -6.55 -18.86
N PRO A 115 -0.95 -7.07 -19.96
CA PRO A 115 0.47 -6.93 -20.18
C PRO A 115 0.84 -5.44 -20.29
N TYR A 116 1.59 -4.96 -19.32
CA TYR A 116 1.96 -3.56 -19.18
C TYR A 116 3.35 -3.31 -19.73
N GLY A 117 3.44 -2.45 -20.75
CA GLY A 117 4.72 -2.15 -21.37
C GLY A 117 5.48 -1.07 -20.62
N THR A 118 6.61 -1.46 -20.02
CA THR A 118 7.58 -0.54 -19.46
C THR A 118 8.65 -0.23 -20.50
N GLY A 119 8.82 1.03 -20.89
CA GLY A 119 9.72 1.43 -21.98
C GLY A 119 9.03 1.38 -23.33
N ARG A 120 9.67 0.77 -24.33
CA ARG A 120 9.08 0.66 -25.68
C ARG A 120 7.83 -0.19 -25.68
N ASP A 121 6.91 0.15 -26.59
CA ASP A 121 5.76 -0.69 -26.83
C ASP A 121 6.23 -2.00 -27.46
N TYR A 122 5.95 -3.12 -26.81
CA TYR A 122 6.13 -4.45 -27.39
C TYR A 122 4.77 -5.00 -27.83
N ARG A 123 4.80 -6.08 -28.61
CA ARG A 123 3.60 -6.66 -29.21
C ARG A 123 2.60 -7.09 -28.13
N GLY A 124 1.42 -6.46 -28.12
CA GLY A 124 0.36 -6.74 -27.15
C GLY A 124 0.40 -5.92 -25.85
N ALA A 125 1.42 -5.09 -25.63
CA ALA A 125 1.46 -4.20 -24.48
C ALA A 125 0.29 -3.22 -24.44
N LYS A 126 -0.29 -3.05 -23.28
CA LYS A 126 -1.36 -2.07 -23.02
C LYS A 126 -0.78 -0.83 -22.36
N ARG A 127 -1.31 0.35 -22.72
CA ARG A 127 -0.96 1.61 -22.05
C ARG A 127 -1.58 1.73 -20.67
N LEU A 128 -2.67 1.01 -20.42
CA LEU A 128 -3.40 1.02 -19.17
C LEU A 128 -3.49 -0.41 -18.66
N THR A 129 -3.23 -0.61 -17.37
CA THR A 129 -3.49 -1.87 -16.70
C THR A 129 -4.04 -1.63 -15.29
N PRO A 130 -5.16 -2.25 -14.94
CA PRO A 130 -5.50 -2.44 -13.54
C PRO A 130 -4.55 -3.48 -12.93
N TYR A 131 -4.30 -3.36 -11.64
CA TYR A 131 -3.48 -4.31 -10.89
C TYR A 131 -3.99 -4.47 -9.47
N ILE A 132 -3.64 -5.59 -8.88
CA ILE A 132 -3.81 -5.85 -7.45
C ILE A 132 -2.43 -5.99 -6.82
N TYR A 133 -2.35 -5.70 -5.54
CA TYR A 133 -1.11 -5.89 -4.80
C TYR A 133 -1.36 -6.40 -3.38
N GLY A 134 -0.37 -7.06 -2.83
CA GLY A 134 -0.32 -7.49 -1.46
C GLY A 134 1.10 -7.73 -1.00
N GLY A 135 1.34 -7.61 0.30
CA GLY A 135 2.70 -7.76 0.83
C GLY A 135 2.80 -7.60 2.33
N ILE A 136 3.95 -7.11 2.76
CA ILE A 136 4.27 -6.86 4.16
C ILE A 136 4.82 -5.44 4.30
N GLY A 137 4.54 -4.82 5.43
CA GLY A 137 5.02 -3.49 5.75
C GLY A 137 5.29 -3.31 7.23
N ALA A 138 5.85 -2.17 7.53
CA ALA A 138 6.10 -1.72 8.88
C ALA A 138 5.70 -0.25 9.00
N THR A 139 4.90 0.04 10.01
CA THR A 139 4.40 1.37 10.30
C THR A 139 4.98 1.87 11.61
N SER A 140 5.46 3.09 11.61
CA SER A 140 5.84 3.83 12.81
C SER A 140 4.94 5.05 12.94
N ALA A 141 4.25 5.14 14.08
CA ALA A 141 3.43 6.31 14.43
C ALA A 141 4.06 7.03 15.62
N SER A 142 4.24 8.35 15.51
CA SER A 142 4.85 9.18 16.55
C SER A 142 4.14 10.51 16.72
N GLY A 143 4.17 11.07 17.92
CA GLY A 143 3.53 12.35 18.26
C GLY A 143 2.29 12.21 19.13
N GLY A 144 1.60 13.32 19.42
CA GLY A 144 0.37 13.35 20.23
C GLY A 144 0.57 13.18 21.74
N GLY A 145 1.82 13.31 22.23
CA GLY A 145 2.11 13.16 23.68
C GLY A 145 2.25 11.70 24.14
N SER A 146 2.05 10.74 23.25
CA SER A 146 2.19 9.31 23.53
C SER A 146 3.53 8.76 23.01
N LYS A 147 3.92 7.58 23.49
CA LYS A 147 5.14 6.88 23.03
C LYS A 147 5.01 6.56 21.54
N SER A 148 6.15 6.56 20.84
CA SER A 148 6.21 6.07 19.45
C SER A 148 5.80 4.60 19.41
N VAL A 149 4.90 4.28 18.49
CA VAL A 149 4.44 2.92 18.25
C VAL A 149 5.05 2.41 16.96
N PHE A 150 5.51 1.18 16.97
CA PHE A 150 5.99 0.48 15.80
C PHE A 150 5.20 -0.81 15.63
N THR A 151 4.64 -1.00 14.45
CA THR A 151 3.86 -2.19 14.15
C THR A 151 4.16 -2.72 12.75
N VAL A 152 3.99 -4.03 12.59
CA VAL A 152 4.01 -4.69 11.29
C VAL A 152 2.60 -4.64 10.71
N ASN A 153 2.49 -4.45 9.39
CA ASN A 153 1.23 -4.44 8.69
C ASN A 153 1.24 -5.34 7.46
N VAL A 154 0.06 -5.66 6.97
CA VAL A 154 -0.18 -6.36 5.71
C VAL A 154 -0.92 -5.42 4.78
N PRO A 155 -0.22 -4.77 3.83
CA PRO A 155 -0.85 -3.95 2.81
C PRO A 155 -1.52 -4.83 1.75
N ILE A 156 -2.77 -4.52 1.42
CA ILE A 156 -3.51 -5.12 0.31
C ILE A 156 -4.24 -3.99 -0.42
N GLY A 157 -4.24 -4.04 -1.75
CA GLY A 157 -4.93 -3.01 -2.50
C GLY A 157 -5.03 -3.31 -3.99
N LEU A 158 -5.55 -2.33 -4.67
CA LEU A 158 -5.73 -2.33 -6.12
C LEU A 158 -5.36 -0.95 -6.68
N GLY A 159 -5.06 -0.91 -7.95
CA GLY A 159 -4.73 0.33 -8.61
C GLY A 159 -4.82 0.23 -10.13
N VAL A 160 -4.51 1.34 -10.75
CA VAL A 160 -4.45 1.45 -12.21
C VAL A 160 -3.15 2.15 -12.58
N LYS A 161 -2.42 1.59 -13.54
CA LYS A 161 -1.24 2.19 -14.14
C LYS A 161 -1.58 2.69 -15.54
N TYR A 162 -1.09 3.86 -15.89
CA TYR A 162 -1.23 4.44 -17.23
C TYR A 162 0.11 4.93 -17.73
N LYS A 163 0.53 4.44 -18.88
CA LYS A 163 1.77 4.81 -19.55
C LYS A 163 1.57 6.15 -20.30
N LEU A 164 2.20 7.21 -19.80
CA LEU A 164 2.18 8.52 -20.45
C LEU A 164 3.10 8.54 -21.66
N ASN A 165 4.32 8.05 -21.50
CA ASN A 165 5.33 7.92 -22.54
C ASN A 165 6.28 6.76 -22.23
N GLU A 166 7.37 6.59 -23.00
CA GLU A 166 8.32 5.48 -22.83
C GLU A 166 8.98 5.43 -21.43
N ARG A 167 9.07 6.58 -20.73
CA ARG A 167 9.80 6.71 -19.47
C ARG A 167 8.94 7.17 -18.29
N MET A 168 7.69 7.55 -18.55
CA MET A 168 6.82 8.11 -17.53
C MET A 168 5.51 7.34 -17.43
N ASN A 169 5.22 6.91 -16.22
CA ASN A 169 3.99 6.22 -15.87
C ASN A 169 3.23 7.01 -14.82
N LEU A 170 1.91 7.00 -14.90
CA LEU A 170 1.00 7.51 -13.89
C LEU A 170 0.34 6.33 -13.19
N GLY A 171 0.23 6.37 -11.87
CA GLY A 171 -0.46 5.36 -11.06
C GLY A 171 -1.50 5.99 -10.16
N LEU A 172 -2.60 5.29 -9.99
CA LEU A 172 -3.60 5.56 -8.97
C LEU A 172 -3.77 4.29 -8.13
N ASP A 173 -3.53 4.41 -6.83
CA ASP A 173 -3.57 3.31 -5.87
C ASP A 173 -4.66 3.54 -4.83
N TRP A 174 -5.34 2.48 -4.45
CA TRP A 174 -6.16 2.41 -3.26
C TRP A 174 -5.84 1.12 -2.50
N GLY A 175 -5.59 1.24 -1.20
CA GLY A 175 -5.23 0.09 -0.39
C GLY A 175 -5.55 0.26 1.08
N ILE A 176 -5.57 -0.86 1.76
CA ILE A 176 -5.76 -0.98 3.20
C ILE A 176 -4.50 -1.63 3.79
N HIS A 177 -4.03 -1.09 4.90
CA HIS A 177 -2.92 -1.64 5.68
C HIS A 177 -3.49 -2.23 6.97
N PHE A 178 -3.55 -3.56 7.03
CA PHE A 178 -3.99 -4.26 8.24
C PHE A 178 -2.85 -4.28 9.26
N SER A 179 -2.98 -3.48 10.31
CA SER A 179 -2.02 -3.48 11.42
C SER A 179 -2.18 -4.74 12.27
N LEU A 180 -1.05 -5.30 12.72
CA LEU A 180 -1.04 -6.46 13.63
C LEU A 180 -1.02 -6.05 15.11
N SER A 181 -1.01 -4.75 15.42
CA SER A 181 -1.04 -4.19 16.77
C SER A 181 -2.15 -3.16 16.89
N ASP A 182 -2.86 -3.21 18.01
CA ASP A 182 -3.93 -2.26 18.37
C ASP A 182 -3.39 -0.99 19.05
N GLU A 183 -2.05 -0.82 19.13
CA GLU A 183 -1.42 0.32 19.81
C GLU A 183 -1.34 1.60 18.96
N LEU A 184 -1.97 1.63 17.78
CA LEU A 184 -1.94 2.80 16.88
C LEU A 184 -2.91 3.91 17.33
N ASP A 185 -3.86 3.62 18.16
CA ASP A 185 -4.88 4.49 18.74
C ASP A 185 -4.50 5.04 20.13
#